data_d4a265de6f1b191a11eff9248997b141
#
_entry.id   d4a265de6f1b191a11eff9248997b141
#
_cell.length_a   1.000
_cell.length_b   1.000
_cell.length_c   1.000
_cell.angle_alpha   90.00
_cell.angle_beta   90.00
_cell.angle_gamma   90.00
#
_symmetry.space_group_name_H-M   'P 1'
#
loop_
_entity.id
_entity.type
_entity.pdbx_description
1 polymer ?
#
loop_
_entity_poly.entity_id
_entity_poly.type
_entity_poly.pdbx_seq_one_letter_code
_entity_poly.pdbx_strand_id
1 'polypeptide(L)'
;MWIQSAKEVPLGTIATAVGLAQKRGRSFGPCPHCGAETRGSNDKRGPVGVTRDDRAWKCHACGSGGDAIDLVAIKMEGDRLRNLTAEKKRSVKEWFLQSGWIEEQTNGTPVTQPQRREPRKRQRPSQEEVIALWSASRKIETLTGSNTDTAVLRFLERRQFDIPSLIKSGVARVLPDPNQYTWPDWWPRRWSSQWKLIVPAFEIDGTFASIHARSVFDRKDAPKTRWPLGVEAGGLFMANREGMMLMKGSATKDLQGLLICEGITDLIMACSEAAKANTKLAIISGASGSFSSLSRLNVPDNATIYIGCDPDEQGDEYASTIAKTLAPRKVYRLPLERTIA
;
A
#
# COMPACT_ATOMS: atom_id res chain seq x y z
N MET A 1 -22.85 2.06 -14.54
CA MET A 1 -22.27 0.69 -14.62
C MET A 1 -22.50 -0.01 -13.29
N TRP A 2 -23.20 -1.15 -13.29
CA TRP A 2 -23.77 -1.82 -12.10
C TRP A 2 -22.76 -2.07 -10.95
N ILE A 3 -21.50 -2.40 -11.27
CA ILE A 3 -20.41 -2.65 -10.28
C ILE A 3 -20.22 -1.44 -9.36
N GLN A 4 -20.23 -0.22 -9.89
CA GLN A 4 -20.05 0.97 -9.07
C GLN A 4 -21.22 1.20 -8.12
N SER A 5 -22.45 1.06 -8.63
CA SER A 5 -23.65 1.19 -7.80
C SER A 5 -23.73 0.12 -6.72
N ALA A 6 -23.39 -1.14 -7.05
CA ALA A 6 -23.32 -2.22 -6.07
C ALA A 6 -22.28 -1.99 -4.95
N LYS A 7 -21.15 -1.34 -5.25
CA LYS A 7 -20.14 -0.99 -4.24
C LYS A 7 -20.54 0.17 -3.32
N GLU A 8 -21.55 0.94 -3.69
CA GLU A 8 -22.07 2.04 -2.87
C GLU A 8 -23.06 1.54 -1.80
N VAL A 9 -23.58 0.33 -1.94
CA VAL A 9 -24.46 -0.27 -0.93
C VAL A 9 -23.67 -0.56 0.36
N PRO A 10 -24.17 -0.15 1.54
CA PRO A 10 -23.52 -0.44 2.80
C PRO A 10 -23.32 -1.93 3.01
N LEU A 11 -22.10 -2.33 3.33
CA LEU A 11 -21.71 -3.74 3.37
C LEU A 11 -22.39 -4.50 4.51
N GLY A 12 -22.70 -3.81 5.63
CA GLY A 12 -23.49 -4.38 6.71
C GLY A 12 -24.92 -4.77 6.27
N THR A 13 -25.53 -3.98 5.39
CA THR A 13 -26.83 -4.30 4.76
C THR A 13 -26.72 -5.51 3.87
N ILE A 14 -25.69 -5.57 3.02
CA ILE A 14 -25.41 -6.73 2.16
C ILE A 14 -25.18 -8.00 2.98
N ALA A 15 -24.36 -7.91 4.05
CA ALA A 15 -24.06 -9.05 4.91
C ALA A 15 -25.34 -9.67 5.49
N THR A 16 -26.25 -8.83 5.96
CA THR A 16 -27.57 -9.28 6.46
C THR A 16 -28.41 -9.92 5.36
N ALA A 17 -28.47 -9.30 4.19
CA ALA A 17 -29.29 -9.79 3.07
C ALA A 17 -28.78 -11.13 2.47
N VAL A 18 -27.47 -11.39 2.51
CA VAL A 18 -26.93 -12.71 2.14
C VAL A 18 -27.00 -13.75 3.26
N GLY A 19 -27.73 -13.44 4.36
CA GLY A 19 -28.00 -14.36 5.45
C GLY A 19 -26.88 -14.52 6.48
N LEU A 20 -26.00 -13.52 6.61
CA LEU A 20 -25.02 -13.50 7.70
C LEU A 20 -25.65 -12.87 8.94
N ALA A 21 -25.64 -13.58 10.08
CA ALA A 21 -26.13 -13.05 11.34
C ALA A 21 -25.18 -11.99 11.88
N GLN A 22 -25.72 -10.83 12.25
CA GLN A 22 -24.96 -9.82 12.97
C GLN A 22 -24.58 -10.34 14.37
N LYS A 23 -23.33 -10.20 14.74
CA LYS A 23 -22.79 -10.53 16.04
C LYS A 23 -22.41 -9.23 16.79
N ARG A 24 -21.52 -9.31 17.76
CA ARG A 24 -21.12 -8.14 18.55
C ARG A 24 -20.37 -7.09 17.69
N GLY A 25 -20.83 -5.83 17.76
CA GLY A 25 -20.25 -4.69 17.01
C GLY A 25 -20.50 -4.80 15.50
N ARG A 26 -19.49 -4.46 14.69
CA ARG A 26 -19.53 -4.52 13.21
C ARG A 26 -18.99 -5.86 12.69
N SER A 27 -19.48 -6.95 13.27
CA SER A 27 -19.08 -8.29 12.86
C SER A 27 -20.28 -9.18 12.54
N PHE A 28 -20.07 -10.10 11.61
CA PHE A 28 -21.09 -11.00 11.08
C PHE A 28 -20.56 -12.43 11.02
N GLY A 29 -21.44 -13.41 10.89
CA GLY A 29 -21.11 -14.82 10.72
C GLY A 29 -22.32 -15.66 10.37
N PRO A 30 -22.09 -16.90 9.91
CA PRO A 30 -20.79 -17.52 9.65
C PRO A 30 -20.03 -16.92 8.46
N CYS A 31 -18.73 -17.19 8.34
CA CYS A 31 -17.95 -16.75 7.18
C CYS A 31 -18.44 -17.46 5.91
N PRO A 32 -18.77 -16.76 4.82
CA PRO A 32 -19.30 -17.40 3.61
C PRO A 32 -18.25 -18.25 2.88
N HIS A 33 -16.96 -18.05 3.13
CA HIS A 33 -15.88 -18.78 2.50
C HIS A 33 -15.46 -20.02 3.30
N CYS A 34 -15.20 -19.88 4.61
CA CYS A 34 -14.66 -20.99 5.42
C CYS A 34 -15.67 -21.58 6.42
N GLY A 35 -16.88 -21.05 6.53
CA GLY A 35 -17.90 -21.53 7.46
C GLY A 35 -17.64 -21.20 8.94
N ALA A 36 -16.54 -20.56 9.32
CA ALA A 36 -16.24 -20.26 10.71
C ALA A 36 -17.34 -19.42 11.35
N GLU A 37 -17.74 -19.78 12.58
CA GLU A 37 -18.82 -19.11 13.33
C GLU A 37 -18.29 -17.94 14.20
N THR A 38 -17.04 -18.03 14.66
CA THR A 38 -16.39 -17.07 15.54
C THR A 38 -14.95 -16.81 15.08
N ARG A 39 -14.31 -15.78 15.64
CA ARG A 39 -12.89 -15.45 15.38
C ARG A 39 -11.92 -16.41 16.11
N GLY A 40 -12.41 -17.07 17.15
CA GLY A 40 -11.66 -18.01 17.99
C GLY A 40 -12.56 -18.56 19.10
N SER A 41 -12.10 -19.55 19.85
CA SER A 41 -12.90 -20.32 20.81
C SER A 41 -13.59 -19.46 21.90
N ASN A 42 -13.01 -18.34 22.29
CA ASN A 42 -13.53 -17.46 23.36
C ASN A 42 -14.01 -16.08 22.83
N ASP A 43 -14.06 -15.85 21.52
CA ASP A 43 -14.47 -14.56 20.99
C ASP A 43 -15.94 -14.57 20.55
N LYS A 44 -16.78 -13.74 21.19
CA LYS A 44 -18.20 -13.61 20.89
C LYS A 44 -18.47 -12.81 19.58
N ARG A 45 -17.43 -12.28 18.95
CA ARG A 45 -17.56 -11.57 17.67
C ARG A 45 -17.62 -12.56 16.51
N GLY A 46 -18.39 -12.21 15.48
CA GLY A 46 -18.39 -12.97 14.23
C GLY A 46 -17.03 -12.91 13.51
N PRO A 47 -16.70 -13.92 12.69
CA PRO A 47 -15.43 -13.97 11.97
C PRO A 47 -15.31 -12.90 10.89
N VAL A 48 -16.42 -12.45 10.30
CA VAL A 48 -16.47 -11.43 9.27
C VAL A 48 -16.53 -10.06 9.91
N GLY A 49 -15.44 -9.31 9.87
CA GLY A 49 -15.38 -7.90 10.31
C GLY A 49 -15.60 -6.95 9.14
N VAL A 50 -16.40 -5.91 9.35
CA VAL A 50 -16.66 -4.86 8.37
C VAL A 50 -15.92 -3.59 8.76
N THR A 51 -15.30 -2.91 7.79
CA THR A 51 -14.55 -1.66 8.00
C THR A 51 -15.45 -0.52 8.48
N ARG A 52 -14.84 0.53 9.08
CA ARG A 52 -15.62 1.67 9.65
C ARG A 52 -16.38 2.45 8.58
N ASP A 53 -15.87 2.50 7.36
CA ASP A 53 -16.50 3.14 6.21
C ASP A 53 -17.53 2.26 5.49
N ASP A 54 -17.76 1.04 6.01
CA ASP A 54 -18.74 0.06 5.51
C ASP A 54 -18.50 -0.39 4.06
N ARG A 55 -17.25 -0.37 3.59
CA ARG A 55 -16.90 -0.64 2.19
C ARG A 55 -16.12 -1.93 1.96
N ALA A 56 -15.49 -2.46 3.00
CA ALA A 56 -14.71 -3.69 2.89
C ALA A 56 -14.97 -4.61 4.08
N TRP A 57 -14.81 -5.90 3.84
CA TRP A 57 -14.87 -6.91 4.88
C TRP A 57 -13.64 -7.80 4.89
N LYS A 58 -13.40 -8.43 6.03
CA LYS A 58 -12.34 -9.43 6.18
C LYS A 58 -12.77 -10.50 7.16
N CYS A 59 -12.55 -11.76 6.81
CA CYS A 59 -12.68 -12.87 7.74
C CYS A 59 -11.40 -12.97 8.60
N HIS A 60 -11.55 -12.94 9.92
CA HIS A 60 -10.45 -13.07 10.87
C HIS A 60 -10.02 -14.52 11.11
N ALA A 61 -10.77 -15.51 10.60
CA ALA A 61 -10.41 -16.93 10.70
C ALA A 61 -9.59 -17.40 9.50
N CYS A 62 -9.99 -17.07 8.27
CA CYS A 62 -9.33 -17.56 7.04
C CYS A 62 -8.63 -16.48 6.21
N GLY A 63 -8.73 -15.21 6.60
CA GLY A 63 -8.12 -14.10 5.85
C GLY A 63 -8.89 -13.65 4.60
N SER A 64 -9.90 -14.39 4.15
CA SER A 64 -10.74 -13.99 3.00
C SER A 64 -11.40 -12.64 3.23
N GLY A 65 -11.57 -11.84 2.18
CA GLY A 65 -12.16 -10.50 2.28
C GLY A 65 -12.37 -9.87 0.91
N GLY A 66 -12.95 -8.68 0.89
CA GLY A 66 -13.24 -7.96 -0.35
C GLY A 66 -14.24 -6.83 -0.14
N ASP A 67 -14.92 -6.42 -1.19
CA ASP A 67 -16.03 -5.46 -1.16
C ASP A 67 -17.41 -6.14 -1.05
N ALA A 68 -18.46 -5.36 -1.20
CA ALA A 68 -19.85 -5.85 -1.14
C ALA A 68 -20.13 -6.89 -2.22
N ILE A 69 -19.58 -6.72 -3.42
CA ILE A 69 -19.81 -7.64 -4.55
C ILE A 69 -19.06 -8.95 -4.29
N ASP A 70 -17.83 -8.90 -3.77
CA ASP A 70 -17.08 -10.11 -3.43
C ASP A 70 -17.77 -10.91 -2.31
N LEU A 71 -18.45 -10.24 -1.35
CA LEU A 71 -19.21 -10.92 -0.31
C LEU A 71 -20.36 -11.74 -0.90
N VAL A 72 -21.14 -11.14 -1.82
CA VAL A 72 -22.23 -11.82 -2.53
C VAL A 72 -21.68 -12.93 -3.40
N ALA A 73 -20.63 -12.67 -4.18
CA ALA A 73 -20.01 -13.63 -5.09
C ALA A 73 -19.51 -14.88 -4.35
N ILE A 74 -18.79 -14.69 -3.22
CA ILE A 74 -18.32 -15.81 -2.40
C ILE A 74 -19.49 -16.56 -1.78
N LYS A 75 -20.53 -15.88 -1.32
CA LYS A 75 -21.70 -16.53 -0.71
C LYS A 75 -22.50 -17.37 -1.71
N MET A 76 -22.66 -16.88 -2.94
CA MET A 76 -23.46 -17.53 -3.97
C MET A 76 -22.68 -18.58 -4.77
N GLU A 77 -21.43 -18.25 -5.13
CA GLU A 77 -20.64 -18.95 -6.14
C GLU A 77 -19.34 -19.56 -5.60
N GLY A 78 -19.03 -19.33 -4.33
CA GLY A 78 -17.86 -19.90 -3.66
C GLY A 78 -16.53 -19.14 -3.90
N ASP A 79 -16.50 -18.12 -4.78
CA ASP A 79 -15.27 -17.39 -5.10
C ASP A 79 -15.55 -15.89 -5.35
N ARG A 80 -14.51 -15.07 -5.42
CA ARG A 80 -14.61 -13.63 -5.70
C ARG A 80 -15.06 -13.36 -7.12
N LEU A 81 -15.75 -12.24 -7.32
CA LEU A 81 -16.30 -11.86 -8.63
C LEU A 81 -15.25 -11.95 -9.77
N ARG A 82 -14.02 -11.52 -9.52
CA ARG A 82 -12.95 -11.51 -10.54
C ARG A 82 -12.64 -12.92 -11.10
N ASN A 83 -12.76 -13.95 -10.27
CA ASN A 83 -12.43 -15.34 -10.59
C ASN A 83 -13.61 -16.13 -11.23
N LEU A 84 -14.80 -15.54 -11.21
CA LEU A 84 -16.01 -16.21 -11.72
C LEU A 84 -16.08 -16.20 -13.25
N THR A 85 -16.73 -17.21 -13.81
CA THR A 85 -17.13 -17.26 -15.23
C THR A 85 -18.14 -16.15 -15.56
N ALA A 86 -18.32 -15.85 -16.84
CA ALA A 86 -19.26 -14.81 -17.29
C ALA A 86 -20.71 -15.11 -16.83
N GLU A 87 -21.11 -16.38 -16.81
CA GLU A 87 -22.43 -16.83 -16.35
C GLU A 87 -22.61 -16.55 -14.85
N LYS A 88 -21.66 -16.98 -14.02
CA LYS A 88 -21.67 -16.74 -12.57
C LYS A 88 -21.62 -15.26 -12.21
N LYS A 89 -20.88 -14.44 -12.98
CA LYS A 89 -20.90 -12.97 -12.84
C LYS A 89 -22.28 -12.39 -13.14
N ARG A 90 -23.02 -12.99 -14.08
CA ARG A 90 -24.39 -12.60 -14.39
C ARG A 90 -25.32 -12.91 -13.22
N SER A 91 -25.25 -14.11 -12.61
CA SER A 91 -26.03 -14.47 -11.42
C SER A 91 -25.82 -13.49 -10.27
N VAL A 92 -24.57 -13.09 -9.99
CA VAL A 92 -24.27 -12.08 -8.98
C VAL A 92 -24.92 -10.74 -9.31
N LYS A 93 -24.84 -10.28 -10.58
CA LYS A 93 -25.51 -9.04 -11.03
C LYS A 93 -27.03 -9.13 -10.86
N GLU A 94 -27.63 -10.24 -11.27
CA GLU A 94 -29.07 -10.48 -11.16
C GLU A 94 -29.54 -10.44 -9.71
N TRP A 95 -28.76 -10.98 -8.77
CA TRP A 95 -29.06 -10.87 -7.34
C TRP A 95 -29.14 -9.41 -6.86
N PHE A 96 -28.21 -8.54 -7.29
CA PHE A 96 -28.24 -7.11 -6.96
C PHE A 96 -29.45 -6.39 -7.58
N LEU A 97 -29.84 -6.77 -8.82
CA LEU A 97 -31.04 -6.25 -9.49
C LEU A 97 -32.32 -6.65 -8.75
N GLN A 98 -32.46 -7.93 -8.43
CA GLN A 98 -33.66 -8.47 -7.72
C GLN A 98 -33.76 -7.88 -6.30
N SER A 99 -32.65 -7.58 -5.66
CA SER A 99 -32.63 -6.92 -4.36
C SER A 99 -32.95 -5.41 -4.42
N GLY A 100 -33.13 -4.84 -5.61
CA GLY A 100 -33.43 -3.41 -5.80
C GLY A 100 -32.29 -2.45 -5.49
N TRP A 101 -31.06 -2.96 -5.40
CA TRP A 101 -29.90 -2.12 -5.08
C TRP A 101 -29.16 -1.57 -6.29
N ILE A 102 -29.47 -2.08 -7.45
CA ILE A 102 -29.04 -1.54 -8.75
C ILE A 102 -30.22 -1.54 -9.71
N GLU A 103 -30.25 -0.58 -10.63
CA GLU A 103 -31.28 -0.51 -11.67
C GLU A 103 -30.79 -1.17 -12.96
N GLU A 104 -31.70 -1.81 -13.68
CA GLU A 104 -31.43 -2.29 -15.02
C GLU A 104 -31.33 -1.11 -15.98
N GLN A 105 -30.16 -0.91 -16.58
CA GLN A 105 -30.02 0.12 -17.62
C GLN A 105 -30.75 -0.35 -18.87
N THR A 106 -31.95 0.14 -19.10
CA THR A 106 -32.64 0.03 -20.38
C THR A 106 -31.84 0.86 -21.41
N ASN A 107 -31.44 0.20 -22.50
CA ASN A 107 -30.76 0.85 -23.63
C ASN A 107 -31.71 1.89 -24.24
N GLY A 108 -31.51 3.16 -23.99
CA GLY A 108 -32.33 4.19 -24.64
C GLY A 108 -32.21 5.63 -24.13
N THR A 109 -31.59 5.88 -23.00
CA THR A 109 -31.38 7.27 -22.56
C THR A 109 -29.94 7.70 -22.86
N PRO A 110 -29.71 8.91 -23.43
CA PRO A 110 -28.35 9.42 -23.61
C PRO A 110 -27.69 9.48 -22.21
N VAL A 111 -26.66 8.66 -22.03
CA VAL A 111 -25.86 8.71 -20.81
C VAL A 111 -25.21 10.10 -20.78
N THR A 112 -25.77 11.01 -20.00
CA THR A 112 -25.02 12.17 -19.53
C THR A 112 -23.76 11.58 -18.91
N GLN A 113 -22.60 11.86 -19.52
CA GLN A 113 -21.32 11.36 -18.98
C GLN A 113 -21.33 11.67 -17.49
N PRO A 114 -21.09 10.66 -16.61
CA PRO A 114 -21.01 10.95 -15.21
C PRO A 114 -19.99 12.06 -15.08
N GLN A 115 -20.41 13.20 -14.55
CA GLN A 115 -19.50 14.29 -14.23
C GLN A 115 -18.33 13.63 -13.52
N ARG A 116 -17.15 13.72 -14.13
CA ARG A 116 -15.91 13.21 -13.59
C ARG A 116 -15.83 13.80 -12.20
N ARG A 117 -16.30 13.01 -11.19
CA ARG A 117 -16.22 13.45 -9.78
C ARG A 117 -14.79 13.89 -9.62
N GLU A 118 -14.59 15.14 -9.25
CA GLU A 118 -13.27 15.63 -8.92
C GLU A 118 -12.63 14.60 -8.00
N PRO A 119 -11.41 14.14 -8.28
CA PRO A 119 -10.77 13.12 -7.47
C PRO A 119 -10.79 13.61 -6.03
N ARG A 120 -11.49 12.86 -5.15
CA ARG A 120 -11.60 13.19 -3.73
C ARG A 120 -10.22 13.55 -3.23
N LYS A 121 -10.04 14.78 -2.76
CA LYS A 121 -8.75 15.27 -2.27
C LYS A 121 -8.30 14.33 -1.14
N ARG A 122 -7.25 13.55 -1.40
CA ARG A 122 -6.74 12.60 -0.42
C ARG A 122 -6.22 13.37 0.79
N GLN A 123 -6.50 12.88 1.99
CA GLN A 123 -5.96 13.49 3.21
C GLN A 123 -4.45 13.28 3.25
N ARG A 124 -3.72 14.38 3.24
CA ARG A 124 -2.27 14.45 3.39
C ARG A 124 -1.92 15.39 4.53
N PRO A 125 -0.79 15.19 5.21
CA PRO A 125 -0.23 16.22 6.07
C PRO A 125 0.08 17.48 5.26
N SER A 126 0.23 18.63 5.89
CA SER A 126 0.74 19.81 5.17
C SER A 126 2.18 19.54 4.74
N GLN A 127 2.55 20.01 3.54
CA GLN A 127 3.88 19.82 3.00
C GLN A 127 4.95 20.45 3.92
N GLU A 128 4.65 21.58 4.53
CA GLU A 128 5.52 22.30 5.46
C GLU A 128 5.83 21.45 6.70
N GLU A 129 4.82 20.82 7.31
CA GLU A 129 5.02 19.94 8.47
C GLU A 129 5.82 18.68 8.09
N VAL A 130 5.58 18.10 6.91
CA VAL A 130 6.34 16.94 6.42
C VAL A 130 7.81 17.31 6.23
N ILE A 131 8.10 18.47 5.60
CA ILE A 131 9.44 18.99 5.40
C ILE A 131 10.09 19.30 6.74
N ALA A 132 9.37 19.92 7.69
CA ALA A 132 9.87 20.22 9.01
C ALA A 132 10.27 18.96 9.78
N LEU A 133 9.42 17.92 9.79
CA LEU A 133 9.75 16.64 10.43
C LEU A 133 10.93 15.94 9.75
N TRP A 134 10.95 15.92 8.42
CA TRP A 134 12.07 15.34 7.67
C TRP A 134 13.38 16.07 7.97
N SER A 135 13.37 17.40 8.01
CA SER A 135 14.56 18.23 8.28
C SER A 135 15.08 18.06 9.70
N ALA A 136 14.17 17.93 10.67
CA ALA A 136 14.50 17.66 12.07
C ALA A 136 14.97 16.21 12.31
N SER A 137 14.67 15.29 11.38
CA SER A 137 15.08 13.89 11.50
C SER A 137 16.58 13.75 11.27
N ARG A 138 17.20 12.89 12.10
CA ARG A 138 18.65 12.71 12.11
C ARG A 138 19.11 11.84 10.95
N LYS A 139 20.25 12.21 10.38
CA LYS A 139 20.93 11.36 9.40
C LYS A 139 21.56 10.16 10.10
N ILE A 140 21.68 9.03 9.39
CA ILE A 140 22.25 7.79 9.95
C ILE A 140 23.70 8.00 10.43
N GLU A 141 24.47 8.82 9.74
CA GLU A 141 25.86 9.18 10.09
C GLU A 141 26.00 9.89 11.45
N THR A 142 24.92 10.49 11.97
CA THR A 142 24.92 11.22 13.24
C THR A 142 24.47 10.38 14.45
N LEU A 143 24.31 9.08 14.29
CA LEU A 143 23.90 8.19 15.37
C LEU A 143 25.09 7.97 16.33
N THR A 144 24.90 8.26 17.61
CA THR A 144 25.97 8.32 18.62
C THR A 144 25.99 7.17 19.62
N GLY A 145 25.24 6.10 19.36
CA GLY A 145 25.26 4.93 20.25
C GLY A 145 24.36 5.03 21.50
N SER A 146 23.46 6.02 21.57
CA SER A 146 22.37 5.99 22.56
C SER A 146 21.57 4.68 22.42
N ASN A 147 20.83 4.25 23.46
CA ASN A 147 20.03 3.02 23.40
C ASN A 147 19.12 2.96 22.18
N THR A 148 18.62 4.11 21.76
CA THR A 148 17.75 4.25 20.60
C THR A 148 18.50 4.11 19.29
N ASP A 149 19.67 4.73 19.19
CA ASP A 149 20.55 4.68 18.03
C ASP A 149 21.11 3.27 17.85
N THR A 150 21.48 2.61 18.95
CA THR A 150 21.90 1.22 18.97
C THR A 150 20.84 0.28 18.39
N ALA A 151 19.56 0.53 18.67
CA ALA A 151 18.47 -0.28 18.10
C ALA A 151 18.37 -0.12 16.57
N VAL A 152 18.55 1.09 16.05
CA VAL A 152 18.58 1.36 14.61
C VAL A 152 19.77 0.66 13.96
N LEU A 153 20.98 0.87 14.51
CA LEU A 153 22.21 0.27 13.97
C LEU A 153 22.13 -1.26 13.96
N ARG A 154 21.70 -1.88 15.06
CA ARG A 154 21.47 -3.34 15.12
C ARG A 154 20.45 -3.84 14.12
N PHE A 155 19.38 -3.07 13.86
CA PHE A 155 18.42 -3.40 12.82
C PHE A 155 19.07 -3.41 11.44
N LEU A 156 19.86 -2.38 11.12
CA LEU A 156 20.57 -2.28 9.84
C LEU A 156 21.60 -3.39 9.67
N GLU A 157 22.40 -3.67 10.69
CA GLU A 157 23.41 -4.75 10.68
C GLU A 157 22.76 -6.13 10.50
N ARG A 158 21.72 -6.43 11.29
CA ARG A 158 21.00 -7.71 11.19
C ARG A 158 20.38 -7.92 9.80
N ARG A 159 19.98 -6.86 9.14
CA ARG A 159 19.48 -6.88 7.76
C ARG A 159 20.58 -6.79 6.72
N GLN A 160 21.84 -6.82 7.13
CA GLN A 160 23.00 -6.79 6.26
C GLN A 160 23.10 -5.55 5.35
N PHE A 161 22.56 -4.41 5.81
CA PHE A 161 22.74 -3.15 5.10
C PHE A 161 24.20 -2.71 5.14
N ASP A 162 24.74 -2.32 3.99
CA ASP A 162 26.03 -1.60 3.93
C ASP A 162 25.83 -0.16 4.41
N ILE A 163 26.12 0.08 5.69
CA ILE A 163 25.86 1.37 6.36
C ILE A 163 26.54 2.54 5.65
N PRO A 164 27.82 2.47 5.23
CA PRO A 164 28.46 3.56 4.47
C PRO A 164 27.70 3.91 3.19
N SER A 165 27.28 2.91 2.42
CA SER A 165 26.52 3.12 1.18
C SER A 165 25.10 3.64 1.45
N LEU A 166 24.47 3.19 2.54
CA LEU A 166 23.18 3.70 2.96
C LEU A 166 23.28 5.20 3.36
N ILE A 167 24.32 5.60 4.08
CA ILE A 167 24.60 7.00 4.38
C ILE A 167 24.79 7.81 3.08
N LYS A 168 25.59 7.30 2.15
CA LYS A 168 25.81 7.93 0.84
C LYS A 168 24.50 8.10 0.04
N SER A 169 23.60 7.14 0.12
CA SER A 169 22.30 7.20 -0.56
C SER A 169 21.37 8.30 -0.04
N GLY A 170 21.46 8.61 1.24
CA GLY A 170 20.64 9.61 1.92
C GLY A 170 19.13 9.33 1.93
N VAL A 171 18.70 8.11 1.53
CA VAL A 171 17.28 7.77 1.34
C VAL A 171 16.51 7.63 2.65
N ALA A 172 17.21 7.30 3.75
CA ALA A 172 16.59 7.06 5.04
C ALA A 172 17.13 8.03 6.12
N ARG A 173 16.26 8.35 7.05
CA ARG A 173 16.58 9.13 8.25
C ARG A 173 16.00 8.47 9.50
N VAL A 174 16.43 8.93 10.65
CA VAL A 174 15.95 8.48 11.96
C VAL A 174 15.14 9.59 12.60
N LEU A 175 13.91 9.29 13.00
CA LEU A 175 13.03 10.26 13.67
C LEU A 175 13.75 10.93 14.87
N PRO A 176 13.42 12.20 15.17
CA PRO A 176 13.97 12.91 16.32
C PRO A 176 13.72 12.16 17.64
N ASP A 177 14.42 12.56 18.69
CA ASP A 177 14.11 12.07 20.03
C ASP A 177 12.68 12.46 20.41
N PRO A 178 11.86 11.51 20.93
CA PRO A 178 10.48 11.79 21.31
C PRO A 178 10.29 12.95 22.27
N ASN A 179 11.28 13.24 23.08
CA ASN A 179 11.24 14.29 24.11
C ASN A 179 11.77 15.64 23.64
N GLN A 180 12.43 15.69 22.48
CA GLN A 180 13.12 16.88 21.97
C GLN A 180 12.45 17.49 20.72
N TYR A 181 11.29 16.99 20.33
CA TYR A 181 10.58 17.44 19.13
C TYR A 181 9.09 17.69 19.42
N THR A 182 8.56 18.77 18.87
CA THR A 182 7.12 19.04 18.88
C THR A 182 6.46 18.27 17.74
N TRP A 183 5.71 17.21 18.11
CA TRP A 183 5.15 16.28 17.15
C TRP A 183 3.86 16.83 16.52
N PRO A 184 3.70 16.73 15.22
CA PRO A 184 2.43 17.06 14.58
C PRO A 184 1.36 16.02 14.92
N ASP A 185 0.09 16.42 14.89
CA ASP A 185 -1.05 15.57 15.28
C ASP A 185 -1.13 14.27 14.47
N TRP A 186 -0.71 14.32 13.20
CA TRP A 186 -0.70 13.15 12.31
C TRP A 186 0.43 12.15 12.62
N TRP A 187 1.39 12.49 13.51
CA TRP A 187 2.41 11.57 13.99
C TRP A 187 2.44 11.51 15.52
N PRO A 188 1.65 10.64 16.16
CA PRO A 188 1.63 10.53 17.62
C PRO A 188 3.02 10.26 18.20
N ARG A 189 3.43 11.06 19.18
CA ARG A 189 4.74 10.97 19.85
C ARG A 189 5.11 9.54 20.26
N ARG A 190 4.15 8.77 20.76
CA ARG A 190 4.35 7.36 21.17
C ARG A 190 4.83 6.44 20.03
N TRP A 191 4.60 6.81 18.77
CA TRP A 191 5.05 6.02 17.63
C TRP A 191 6.53 6.22 17.33
N SER A 192 7.10 7.37 17.65
CA SER A 192 8.49 7.72 17.35
C SER A 192 9.51 6.87 18.12
N SER A 193 9.11 6.17 19.18
CA SER A 193 9.98 5.22 19.88
C SER A 193 10.13 3.87 19.17
N GLN A 194 9.14 3.45 18.39
CA GLN A 194 9.12 2.15 17.72
C GLN A 194 9.43 2.25 16.22
N TRP A 195 8.71 3.13 15.49
CA TRP A 195 8.88 3.33 14.05
C TRP A 195 9.88 4.45 13.80
N LYS A 196 11.17 4.13 13.93
CA LYS A 196 12.24 5.13 13.94
C LYS A 196 12.86 5.40 12.59
N LEU A 197 13.00 4.39 11.76
CA LEU A 197 13.61 4.54 10.45
C LEU A 197 12.54 5.02 9.46
N ILE A 198 12.78 6.18 8.83
CA ILE A 198 11.83 6.79 7.91
C ILE A 198 12.44 7.00 6.52
N VAL A 199 11.58 6.93 5.52
CA VAL A 199 11.87 7.31 4.13
C VAL A 199 10.87 8.35 3.66
N PRO A 200 11.24 9.21 2.68
CA PRO A 200 10.33 10.19 2.11
C PRO A 200 9.30 9.52 1.20
N ALA A 201 8.09 10.07 1.17
CA ALA A 201 7.03 9.64 0.29
C ALA A 201 6.47 10.83 -0.52
N PHE A 202 6.27 10.61 -1.79
CA PHE A 202 5.94 11.61 -2.79
C PHE A 202 4.63 11.29 -3.50
N GLU A 203 3.92 12.29 -3.98
CA GLU A 203 2.94 12.11 -5.05
C GLU A 203 3.66 11.75 -6.36
N ILE A 204 2.92 11.26 -7.36
CA ILE A 204 3.51 10.83 -8.64
C ILE A 204 4.17 11.99 -9.43
N ASP A 205 3.89 13.23 -9.09
CA ASP A 205 4.53 14.42 -9.65
C ASP A 205 5.81 14.84 -8.90
N GLY A 206 6.25 14.05 -7.93
CA GLY A 206 7.42 14.31 -7.12
C GLY A 206 7.22 15.32 -5.98
N THR A 207 5.99 15.73 -5.70
CA THR A 207 5.67 16.56 -4.53
C THR A 207 5.89 15.76 -3.25
N PHE A 208 6.69 16.27 -2.32
CA PHE A 208 6.93 15.62 -1.03
C PHE A 208 5.66 15.71 -0.16
N ALA A 209 4.99 14.60 0.03
CA ALA A 209 3.64 14.55 0.59
C ALA A 209 3.53 13.84 1.93
N SER A 210 4.49 12.99 2.28
CA SER A 210 4.42 12.21 3.52
C SER A 210 5.77 11.56 3.84
N ILE A 211 5.80 10.86 4.97
CA ILE A 211 6.87 9.91 5.32
C ILE A 211 6.28 8.52 5.49
N HIS A 212 7.09 7.50 5.26
CA HIS A 212 6.78 6.13 5.63
C HIS A 212 7.81 5.61 6.61
N ALA A 213 7.37 4.97 7.69
CA ALA A 213 8.24 4.57 8.77
C ALA A 213 8.32 3.06 8.94
N ARG A 214 9.51 2.56 9.27
CA ARG A 214 9.82 1.17 9.57
C ARG A 214 10.10 1.01 11.06
N SER A 215 9.50 -0.04 11.68
CA SER A 215 9.90 -0.49 13.01
C SER A 215 11.30 -1.08 12.96
N VAL A 216 12.14 -0.69 13.89
CA VAL A 216 13.47 -1.25 14.09
C VAL A 216 13.46 -2.41 15.10
N PHE A 217 12.30 -2.71 15.65
CA PHE A 217 12.08 -3.81 16.59
C PHE A 217 11.23 -4.91 15.96
N ASP A 218 11.58 -6.17 16.24
CA ASP A 218 10.77 -7.32 15.85
C ASP A 218 9.70 -7.56 16.91
N ARG A 219 8.53 -6.95 16.68
CA ARG A 219 7.35 -7.14 17.51
C ARG A 219 6.26 -7.85 16.73
N LYS A 220 5.78 -8.99 17.24
CA LYS A 220 4.70 -9.76 16.63
C LYS A 220 3.32 -9.07 16.77
N ASP A 221 3.18 -8.23 17.78
CA ASP A 221 1.95 -7.52 18.17
C ASP A 221 1.78 -6.15 17.47
N ALA A 222 2.73 -5.73 16.65
CA ALA A 222 2.71 -4.43 15.99
C ALA A 222 3.07 -4.52 14.50
N PRO A 223 2.50 -3.67 13.65
CA PRO A 223 2.83 -3.66 12.23
C PRO A 223 4.30 -3.29 12.01
N LYS A 224 4.93 -3.95 11.03
CA LYS A 224 6.33 -3.70 10.66
C LYS A 224 6.56 -2.29 10.14
N THR A 225 5.57 -1.69 9.49
CA THR A 225 5.64 -0.36 8.90
C THR A 225 4.44 0.49 9.32
N ARG A 226 4.56 1.82 9.18
CA ARG A 226 3.47 2.72 9.53
C ARG A 226 3.47 3.98 8.66
N TRP A 227 2.28 4.32 8.21
CA TRP A 227 1.97 5.62 7.62
C TRP A 227 1.47 6.57 8.70
N PRO A 228 1.56 7.89 8.50
CA PRO A 228 0.95 8.87 9.39
C PRO A 228 -0.52 8.62 9.68
N LEU A 229 -0.99 9.06 10.84
CA LEU A 229 -2.38 8.91 11.27
C LEU A 229 -3.32 9.71 10.36
N GLY A 230 -4.39 9.08 9.88
CA GLY A 230 -5.38 9.73 9.01
C GLY A 230 -4.92 9.96 7.56
N VAL A 231 -3.69 9.56 7.21
CA VAL A 231 -3.16 9.70 5.85
C VAL A 231 -3.55 8.51 4.99
N GLU A 232 -4.11 8.78 3.84
CA GLU A 232 -4.40 7.77 2.82
C GLU A 232 -3.11 7.48 2.03
N ALA A 233 -2.48 6.33 2.26
CA ALA A 233 -1.23 5.94 1.59
C ALA A 233 -1.38 5.72 0.08
N GLY A 234 -2.58 5.43 -0.41
CA GLY A 234 -2.82 5.17 -1.83
C GLY A 234 -2.33 6.32 -2.72
N GLY A 235 -1.61 6.00 -3.79
CA GLY A 235 -1.04 6.94 -4.74
C GLY A 235 0.27 7.59 -4.31
N LEU A 236 0.79 7.28 -3.12
CA LEU A 236 2.12 7.71 -2.69
C LEU A 236 3.19 6.74 -3.17
N PHE A 237 4.37 7.29 -3.40
CA PHE A 237 5.57 6.56 -3.78
C PHE A 237 6.73 6.95 -2.88
N MET A 238 7.41 5.98 -2.33
CA MET A 238 8.72 6.17 -1.72
C MET A 238 9.78 6.16 -2.83
N ALA A 239 10.79 7.01 -2.75
CA ALA A 239 11.80 7.08 -3.78
C ALA A 239 13.14 7.60 -3.26
N ASN A 240 14.22 7.25 -3.96
CA ASN A 240 15.49 7.94 -3.84
C ASN A 240 15.45 9.28 -4.61
N ARG A 241 16.56 10.02 -4.61
CA ARG A 241 16.67 11.31 -5.29
C ARG A 241 16.39 11.20 -6.79
N GLU A 242 16.97 10.21 -7.46
CA GLU A 242 16.80 9.97 -8.90
C GLU A 242 15.35 9.61 -9.23
N GLY A 243 14.71 8.80 -8.40
CA GLY A 243 13.28 8.46 -8.53
C GLY A 243 12.38 9.69 -8.34
N MET A 244 12.67 10.53 -7.36
CA MET A 244 11.96 11.81 -7.16
C MET A 244 12.15 12.76 -8.35
N MET A 245 13.37 12.87 -8.89
CA MET A 245 13.65 13.67 -10.09
C MET A 245 12.91 13.13 -11.33
N LEU A 246 12.84 11.81 -11.47
CA LEU A 246 12.06 11.18 -12.53
C LEU A 246 10.57 11.52 -12.42
N MET A 247 9.99 11.44 -11.23
CA MET A 247 8.59 11.84 -10.99
C MET A 247 8.33 13.31 -11.32
N LYS A 248 9.28 14.19 -11.05
CA LYS A 248 9.23 15.62 -11.43
C LYS A 248 9.42 15.90 -12.93
N GLY A 249 9.67 14.86 -13.73
CA GLY A 249 9.99 15.04 -15.15
C GLY A 249 11.36 15.69 -15.40
N SER A 250 12.26 15.71 -14.41
CA SER A 250 13.59 16.30 -14.46
C SER A 250 14.71 15.27 -14.30
N ALA A 251 14.45 14.02 -14.74
CA ALA A 251 15.46 12.97 -14.77
C ALA A 251 16.68 13.37 -15.62
N THR A 252 17.86 13.05 -15.12
CA THR A 252 19.11 13.33 -15.85
C THR A 252 19.28 12.39 -17.04
N LYS A 253 19.94 12.86 -18.12
CA LYS A 253 20.18 12.07 -19.34
C LYS A 253 21.05 10.83 -19.09
N ASP A 254 21.79 10.83 -18.00
CA ASP A 254 22.68 9.73 -17.57
C ASP A 254 22.00 8.74 -16.61
N LEU A 255 20.68 8.79 -16.48
CA LEU A 255 19.90 7.82 -15.74
C LEU A 255 20.05 6.43 -16.43
N GLN A 256 20.60 5.47 -15.68
CA GLN A 256 20.89 4.11 -16.20
C GLN A 256 19.66 3.21 -16.17
N GLY A 257 18.73 3.43 -15.25
CA GLY A 257 17.53 2.61 -15.16
C GLY A 257 16.56 3.07 -14.09
N LEU A 258 15.43 2.38 -14.08
CA LEU A 258 14.37 2.49 -13.08
C LEU A 258 14.19 1.13 -12.41
N LEU A 259 14.31 1.07 -11.09
CA LEU A 259 13.95 -0.10 -10.28
C LEU A 259 12.68 0.20 -9.48
N ILE A 260 11.69 -0.68 -9.61
CA ILE A 260 10.43 -0.60 -8.88
C ILE A 260 10.42 -1.71 -7.83
N CYS A 261 10.41 -1.34 -6.55
CA CYS A 261 10.42 -2.23 -5.40
C CYS A 261 9.03 -2.36 -4.79
N GLU A 262 8.80 -3.45 -4.03
CA GLU A 262 7.53 -3.68 -3.34
C GLU A 262 7.42 -2.85 -2.06
N GLY A 263 8.46 -2.81 -1.22
CA GLY A 263 8.40 -2.28 0.13
C GLY A 263 9.51 -1.32 0.53
N ILE A 264 9.35 -0.73 1.72
CA ILE A 264 10.32 0.22 2.29
C ILE A 264 11.71 -0.41 2.50
N THR A 265 11.76 -1.68 2.92
CA THR A 265 13.04 -2.37 3.19
C THR A 265 13.80 -2.60 1.90
N ASP A 266 13.09 -3.02 0.86
CA ASP A 266 13.67 -3.28 -0.48
C ASP A 266 14.16 -1.98 -1.11
N LEU A 267 13.38 -0.90 -0.97
CA LEU A 267 13.81 0.44 -1.39
C LEU A 267 15.14 0.83 -0.72
N ILE A 268 15.22 0.71 0.61
CA ILE A 268 16.42 1.09 1.36
C ILE A 268 17.62 0.22 0.93
N MET A 269 17.43 -1.09 0.76
CA MET A 269 18.45 -2.02 0.31
C MET A 269 18.92 -1.66 -1.09
N ALA A 270 18.00 -1.50 -2.04
CA ALA A 270 18.32 -1.14 -3.41
C ALA A 270 19.08 0.20 -3.51
N CYS A 271 18.70 1.19 -2.69
CA CYS A 271 19.40 2.48 -2.63
C CYS A 271 20.82 2.33 -2.08
N SER A 272 21.02 1.47 -1.07
CA SER A 272 22.32 1.16 -0.52
C SER A 272 23.22 0.50 -1.57
N GLU A 273 22.72 -0.53 -2.27
CA GLU A 273 23.47 -1.23 -3.31
C GLU A 273 23.78 -0.35 -4.52
N ALA A 274 22.84 0.48 -4.97
CA ALA A 274 23.06 1.46 -6.03
C ALA A 274 24.14 2.48 -5.66
N ALA A 275 24.15 2.95 -4.42
CA ALA A 275 25.18 3.87 -3.90
C ALA A 275 26.55 3.21 -3.79
N LYS A 276 26.61 1.93 -3.41
CA LYS A 276 27.82 1.10 -3.37
C LYS A 276 28.41 0.91 -4.77
N ALA A 277 27.56 0.55 -5.72
CA ALA A 277 27.94 0.37 -7.12
C ALA A 277 28.18 1.69 -7.88
N ASN A 278 27.91 2.84 -7.24
CA ASN A 278 27.96 4.18 -7.87
C ASN A 278 27.10 4.27 -9.15
N THR A 279 25.93 3.61 -9.15
CA THR A 279 24.99 3.61 -10.27
C THR A 279 23.94 4.70 -10.11
N LYS A 280 23.57 5.36 -11.23
CA LYS A 280 22.47 6.34 -11.27
C LYS A 280 21.17 5.63 -11.60
N LEU A 281 20.56 5.04 -10.59
CA LEU A 281 19.33 4.27 -10.70
C LEU A 281 18.18 5.02 -10.00
N ALA A 282 17.11 5.31 -10.72
CA ALA A 282 15.85 5.74 -10.09
C ALA A 282 15.25 4.54 -9.38
N ILE A 283 14.99 4.66 -8.08
CA ILE A 283 14.43 3.57 -7.28
C ILE A 283 13.14 4.08 -6.65
N ILE A 284 12.03 3.37 -6.91
CA ILE A 284 10.69 3.77 -6.51
C ILE A 284 9.98 2.56 -5.89
N SER A 285 9.23 2.79 -4.82
CA SER A 285 8.33 1.79 -4.23
C SER A 285 6.93 2.38 -4.05
N GLY A 286 5.91 1.71 -4.56
CA GLY A 286 4.53 2.16 -4.50
C GLY A 286 3.85 1.81 -3.17
N ALA A 287 3.21 2.77 -2.54
CA ALA A 287 2.40 2.51 -1.36
C ALA A 287 1.13 1.71 -1.74
N SER A 288 0.85 0.63 -0.98
CA SER A 288 -0.40 -0.15 -1.12
C SER A 288 -0.70 -0.58 -2.57
N GLY A 289 0.30 -0.94 -3.36
CA GLY A 289 0.12 -1.40 -4.74
C GLY A 289 -0.30 -0.31 -5.74
N SER A 290 0.02 0.96 -5.48
CA SER A 290 -0.37 2.13 -6.30
C SER A 290 0.33 2.21 -7.67
N PHE A 291 0.65 1.08 -8.28
CA PHE A 291 1.50 1.01 -9.49
C PHE A 291 0.83 1.49 -10.78
N SER A 292 -0.51 1.60 -10.83
CA SER A 292 -1.21 2.11 -12.02
C SER A 292 -0.85 3.55 -12.40
N SER A 293 -0.42 4.35 -11.43
CA SER A 293 0.01 5.74 -11.68
C SER A 293 1.39 5.85 -12.34
N LEU A 294 2.16 4.77 -12.41
CA LEU A 294 3.49 4.74 -13.05
C LEU A 294 3.43 5.07 -14.56
N SER A 295 2.26 4.90 -15.21
CA SER A 295 2.04 5.33 -16.60
C SER A 295 2.30 6.83 -16.82
N ARG A 296 2.33 7.63 -15.77
CA ARG A 296 2.59 9.08 -15.81
C ARG A 296 4.09 9.42 -15.80
N LEU A 297 4.95 8.43 -15.54
CA LEU A 297 6.40 8.65 -15.53
C LEU A 297 6.94 8.77 -16.95
N ASN A 298 7.68 9.83 -17.19
CA ASN A 298 8.44 9.97 -18.44
C ASN A 298 9.83 9.35 -18.26
N VAL A 299 9.88 8.01 -18.35
CA VAL A 299 11.14 7.26 -18.22
C VAL A 299 11.96 7.44 -19.50
N PRO A 300 13.23 7.88 -19.45
CA PRO A 300 14.09 8.02 -20.62
C PRO A 300 14.20 6.72 -21.43
N ASP A 301 14.27 6.80 -22.75
CA ASP A 301 14.26 5.61 -23.63
C ASP A 301 15.47 4.70 -23.44
N ASN A 302 16.60 5.27 -23.06
CA ASN A 302 17.82 4.54 -22.74
C ASN A 302 17.81 3.87 -21.36
N ALA A 303 16.86 4.17 -20.50
CA ALA A 303 16.79 3.62 -19.15
C ALA A 303 16.14 2.22 -19.17
N THR A 304 16.82 1.24 -18.60
CA THR A 304 16.27 -0.10 -18.41
C THR A 304 15.34 -0.12 -17.19
N ILE A 305 14.21 -0.82 -17.30
CA ILE A 305 13.23 -0.92 -16.21
C ILE A 305 13.32 -2.29 -15.56
N TYR A 306 13.48 -2.31 -14.25
CA TYR A 306 13.56 -3.51 -13.42
C TYR A 306 12.41 -3.54 -12.41
N ILE A 307 11.92 -4.74 -12.09
CA ILE A 307 10.91 -5.01 -11.07
C ILE A 307 11.54 -5.90 -10.01
N GLY A 308 11.58 -5.41 -8.77
CA GLY A 308 12.02 -6.13 -7.57
C GLY A 308 10.84 -6.34 -6.62
N CYS A 309 9.96 -7.29 -6.96
CA CYS A 309 8.85 -7.74 -6.10
C CYS A 309 9.12 -9.14 -5.59
N ASP A 310 8.63 -9.45 -4.38
CA ASP A 310 8.80 -10.74 -3.74
C ASP A 310 8.33 -11.91 -4.63
N PRO A 311 8.97 -13.10 -4.54
CA PRO A 311 8.58 -14.28 -5.31
C PRO A 311 7.40 -15.00 -4.67
N ASP A 312 6.27 -14.29 -4.55
CA ASP A 312 4.99 -14.79 -4.06
C ASP A 312 3.83 -14.30 -4.93
N GLU A 313 2.61 -14.78 -4.67
CA GLU A 313 1.42 -14.45 -5.46
C GLU A 313 1.18 -12.94 -5.54
N GLN A 314 1.39 -12.22 -4.45
CA GLN A 314 1.19 -10.77 -4.40
C GLN A 314 2.24 -10.03 -5.23
N GLY A 315 3.50 -10.45 -5.14
CA GLY A 315 4.59 -9.90 -5.96
C GLY A 315 4.41 -10.20 -7.45
N ASP A 316 3.83 -11.35 -7.81
CA ASP A 316 3.46 -11.68 -9.19
C ASP A 316 2.35 -10.78 -9.72
N GLU A 317 1.32 -10.51 -8.91
CA GLU A 317 0.25 -9.55 -9.25
C GLU A 317 0.82 -8.13 -9.45
N TYR A 318 1.73 -7.70 -8.58
CA TYR A 318 2.38 -6.40 -8.71
C TYR A 318 3.26 -6.32 -9.95
N ALA A 319 4.09 -7.31 -10.20
CA ALA A 319 4.95 -7.37 -11.40
C ALA A 319 4.11 -7.32 -12.68
N SER A 320 3.02 -8.09 -12.75
CA SER A 320 2.09 -8.05 -13.89
C SER A 320 1.45 -6.67 -14.07
N THR A 321 1.03 -6.03 -12.98
CA THR A 321 0.43 -4.68 -13.01
C THR A 321 1.44 -3.64 -13.50
N ILE A 322 2.66 -3.67 -12.99
CA ILE A 322 3.75 -2.76 -13.39
C ILE A 322 4.07 -2.94 -14.87
N ALA A 323 4.23 -4.19 -15.33
CA ALA A 323 4.53 -4.49 -16.72
C ALA A 323 3.43 -3.97 -17.68
N LYS A 324 2.16 -4.18 -17.35
CA LYS A 324 1.03 -3.65 -18.12
C LYS A 324 0.97 -2.13 -18.12
N THR A 325 1.28 -1.51 -16.99
CA THR A 325 1.22 -0.04 -16.84
C THR A 325 2.31 0.67 -17.65
N LEU A 326 3.47 0.05 -17.78
CA LEU A 326 4.63 0.62 -18.48
C LEU A 326 4.76 0.15 -19.94
N ALA A 327 3.84 -0.69 -20.42
CA ALA A 327 3.82 -1.11 -21.83
C ALA A 327 3.72 0.14 -22.76
N PRO A 328 4.38 0.13 -23.95
CA PRO A 328 5.08 -1.01 -24.59
C PRO A 328 6.55 -1.19 -24.17
N ARG A 329 7.02 -0.53 -23.12
CA ARG A 329 8.42 -0.65 -22.67
C ARG A 329 8.73 -2.05 -22.14
N LYS A 330 9.93 -2.53 -22.44
CA LYS A 330 10.41 -3.79 -21.86
C LYS A 330 10.75 -3.60 -20.40
N VAL A 331 10.24 -4.49 -19.55
CA VAL A 331 10.55 -4.55 -18.13
C VAL A 331 11.15 -5.92 -17.79
N TYR A 332 12.09 -5.92 -16.85
CA TYR A 332 12.80 -7.12 -16.43
C TYR A 332 12.53 -7.37 -14.95
N ARG A 333 12.03 -8.56 -14.61
CA ARG A 333 11.91 -8.96 -13.21
C ARG A 333 13.25 -9.45 -12.70
N LEU A 334 13.69 -8.92 -11.57
CA LEU A 334 14.90 -9.40 -10.90
C LEU A 334 14.57 -10.74 -10.22
N PRO A 335 15.47 -11.75 -10.33
CA PRO A 335 15.36 -12.98 -9.57
C PRO A 335 15.71 -12.66 -8.11
N LEU A 336 14.69 -12.43 -7.28
CA LEU A 336 14.88 -12.27 -5.83
C LEU A 336 14.87 -13.66 -5.20
N GLU A 337 15.98 -14.08 -4.61
CA GLU A 337 16.01 -15.25 -3.75
C GLU A 337 15.26 -14.92 -2.45
N ARG A 338 14.40 -15.85 -1.98
CA ARG A 338 13.78 -15.70 -0.65
C ARG A 338 14.89 -15.71 0.39
N THR A 339 15.21 -14.57 0.94
CA THR A 339 16.01 -14.52 2.16
C THR A 339 15.15 -15.16 3.24
N ILE A 340 15.51 -16.39 3.64
CA ILE A 340 14.90 -17.07 4.78
C ILE A 340 15.09 -16.15 5.99
N ALA A 341 13.98 -15.57 6.47
CA ALA A 341 13.94 -14.63 7.59
C ALA A 341 14.09 -15.36 8.93
#